data_40ee894e29540630030b4f4dac78466b
#
_entry.id   40ee894e29540630030b4f4dac78466b
#
_cell.length_a   1.000
_cell.length_b   1.000
_cell.length_c   1.000
_cell.angle_alpha   90.00
_cell.angle_beta   90.00
_cell.angle_gamma   90.00
#
_symmetry.space_group_name_H-M   'P 1'
#
loop_
_entity.id
_entity.type
_entity.pdbx_description
1 polymer ?
#
loop_
_entity_poly.entity_id
_entity_poly.type
_entity_poly.pdbx_seq_one_letter_code
_entity_poly.pdbx_strand_id
1 'polypeptide(L)'
;REKKLWEDERSNFFAQLFQGPDGSYAVIFRGTQPPKIADWKNNVQQAFGLESEQYKKAYELAKSIKKHLPVDKTTVAGHSLGGGKAALAGAETGFSTYTYNAAGLHERTLERNELSMDNTHHVQAFGSDDDPLSILQDNRDLIGAAMFRYAGVFGRLTARSIYVDHTLPQAAGQRIGLDTDVGRLDPLKGHSIPPLIEVLKAEDKQSPNIRVITRDK
;
A
#
# COMPACT_ATOMS: atom_id res chain seq x y z
N ARG A 1 13.36 -20.37 9.86
CA ARG A 1 14.00 -20.54 11.17
C ARG A 1 13.56 -19.37 12.00
N GLU A 2 13.86 -19.09 13.19
CA GLU A 2 13.18 -18.24 14.17
C GLU A 2 12.31 -17.11 13.63
N LYS A 3 11.00 -17.25 13.84
CA LYS A 3 10.01 -16.27 13.44
C LYS A 3 9.88 -15.25 14.57
N LYS A 4 10.40 -14.04 14.37
CA LYS A 4 10.09 -12.95 15.28
C LYS A 4 8.73 -12.39 14.89
N LEU A 5 7.83 -12.31 15.84
CA LEU A 5 6.45 -11.88 15.69
C LEU A 5 6.25 -10.57 16.44
N TRP A 6 5.63 -9.58 15.80
CA TRP A 6 5.18 -8.36 16.45
C TRP A 6 3.67 -8.28 16.31
N GLU A 7 2.99 -8.32 17.42
CA GLU A 7 1.53 -8.29 17.50
C GLU A 7 1.06 -7.33 18.58
N ASP A 8 0.00 -6.58 18.25
CA ASP A 8 -0.72 -5.76 19.20
C ASP A 8 -2.22 -5.89 18.93
N GLU A 9 -2.90 -6.57 19.83
CA GLU A 9 -4.33 -6.86 19.70
C GLU A 9 -5.19 -5.60 19.71
N ARG A 10 -4.80 -4.56 20.45
CA ARG A 10 -5.58 -3.31 20.57
C ARG A 10 -5.69 -2.57 19.24
N SER A 11 -4.59 -2.47 18.52
CA SER A 11 -4.55 -1.82 17.21
C SER A 11 -4.76 -2.80 16.06
N ASN A 12 -4.85 -4.11 16.33
CA ASN A 12 -4.82 -5.17 15.32
C ASN A 12 -3.57 -5.11 14.42
N PHE A 13 -2.46 -4.60 14.97
CA PHE A 13 -1.18 -4.55 14.28
C PHE A 13 -0.54 -5.94 14.29
N PHE A 14 -0.01 -6.33 13.15
CA PHE A 14 0.76 -7.57 13.04
C PHE A 14 1.84 -7.43 11.98
N ALA A 15 3.06 -7.84 12.33
CA ALA A 15 4.17 -8.02 11.40
C ALA A 15 4.98 -9.26 11.77
N GLN A 16 5.62 -9.87 10.79
CA GLN A 16 6.41 -11.09 10.98
C GLN A 16 7.72 -11.01 10.22
N LEU A 17 8.81 -11.40 10.87
CA LEU A 17 10.13 -11.55 10.27
C LEU A 17 10.36 -13.01 9.87
N PHE A 18 10.79 -13.19 8.65
CA PHE A 18 11.28 -14.47 8.11
C PHE A 18 12.78 -14.36 7.79
N GLN A 19 13.50 -15.46 7.95
CA GLN A 19 14.87 -15.56 7.52
C GLN A 19 15.01 -16.67 6.46
N GLY A 20 15.58 -16.32 5.33
CA GLY A 20 15.92 -17.24 4.26
C GLY A 20 17.15 -18.11 4.60
N PRO A 21 17.33 -19.24 3.89
CA PRO A 21 18.50 -20.12 4.07
C PRO A 21 19.81 -19.45 3.62
N ASP A 22 19.73 -18.46 2.77
CA ASP A 22 20.83 -17.64 2.24
C ASP A 22 21.21 -16.45 3.15
N GLY A 23 20.57 -16.34 4.31
CA GLY A 23 20.75 -15.24 5.24
C GLY A 23 19.97 -13.96 4.88
N SER A 24 19.09 -14.01 3.89
CA SER A 24 18.15 -12.92 3.59
C SER A 24 17.05 -12.81 4.65
N TYR A 25 16.41 -11.65 4.70
CA TYR A 25 15.31 -11.36 5.62
C TYR A 25 14.10 -10.82 4.87
N ALA A 26 12.91 -11.19 5.34
CA ALA A 26 11.66 -10.62 4.86
C ALA A 26 10.78 -10.20 6.03
N VAL A 27 10.36 -8.94 6.07
CA VAL A 27 9.42 -8.40 7.06
C VAL A 27 8.08 -8.21 6.37
N ILE A 28 7.08 -8.96 6.81
CA ILE A 28 5.75 -8.97 6.20
C ILE A 28 4.74 -8.31 7.13
N PHE A 29 4.07 -7.28 6.64
CA PHE A 29 2.97 -6.61 7.34
C PHE A 29 1.63 -7.18 6.91
N ARG A 30 0.81 -7.58 7.88
CA ARG A 30 -0.54 -8.09 7.64
C ARG A 30 -1.52 -6.97 7.34
N GLY A 31 -2.37 -7.17 6.34
CA GLY A 31 -3.53 -6.33 6.05
C GLY A 31 -4.70 -6.57 7.00
N THR A 32 -5.88 -6.07 6.61
CA THR A 32 -7.14 -6.31 7.36
C THR A 32 -7.58 -7.76 7.19
N GLN A 33 -8.02 -8.39 8.30
CA GLN A 33 -8.51 -9.78 8.28
C GLN A 33 -10.02 -9.87 8.00
N PRO A 34 -10.49 -10.94 7.30
CA PRO A 34 -11.91 -11.29 7.29
C PRO A 34 -12.41 -11.61 8.74
N PRO A 35 -13.66 -11.34 9.10
CA PRO A 35 -14.79 -10.86 8.30
C PRO A 35 -14.90 -9.33 8.16
N LYS A 36 -13.94 -8.58 8.66
CA LYS A 36 -13.92 -7.11 8.62
C LYS A 36 -13.75 -6.54 7.20
N ILE A 37 -13.52 -7.41 6.22
CA ILE A 37 -13.42 -7.02 4.80
C ILE A 37 -14.79 -6.52 4.25
N ALA A 38 -15.92 -7.01 4.78
CA ALA A 38 -17.24 -6.51 4.37
C ALA A 38 -17.44 -5.03 4.72
N ASP A 39 -16.81 -4.56 5.79
CA ASP A 39 -16.80 -3.15 6.21
C ASP A 39 -15.62 -2.37 5.61
N TRP A 40 -14.82 -3.00 4.75
CA TRP A 40 -13.58 -2.38 4.28
C TRP A 40 -13.82 -1.09 3.47
N LYS A 41 -14.95 -0.96 2.76
CA LYS A 41 -15.31 0.30 2.10
C LYS A 41 -15.37 1.47 3.08
N ASN A 42 -15.96 1.25 4.26
CA ASN A 42 -16.07 2.27 5.30
C ASN A 42 -14.73 2.45 6.05
N ASN A 43 -14.02 1.35 6.31
CA ASN A 43 -12.76 1.35 7.04
C ASN A 43 -11.59 1.89 6.20
N VAL A 44 -11.60 1.67 4.90
CA VAL A 44 -10.61 2.21 3.97
C VAL A 44 -10.78 3.73 3.84
N GLN A 45 -12.00 4.23 3.73
CA GLN A 45 -12.26 5.68 3.75
C GLN A 45 -11.80 6.34 5.05
N GLN A 46 -11.93 5.67 6.20
CA GLN A 46 -11.43 6.16 7.50
C GLN A 46 -9.92 6.04 7.66
N ALA A 47 -9.27 5.04 7.02
CA ALA A 47 -7.83 4.88 7.07
C ALA A 47 -7.07 5.94 6.24
N PHE A 48 -7.76 6.58 5.33
CA PHE A 48 -7.21 7.58 4.41
C PHE A 48 -7.01 8.97 5.05
N GLY A 49 -6.30 9.14 6.07
CA GLY A 49 -5.95 10.47 6.58
C GLY A 49 -5.95 10.60 8.09
N LEU A 50 -6.42 9.59 8.79
CA LEU A 50 -6.26 9.54 10.24
C LEU A 50 -4.94 8.85 10.59
N GLU A 51 -4.23 9.42 11.56
CA GLU A 51 -3.09 8.75 12.18
C GLU A 51 -3.56 7.45 12.80
N SER A 52 -3.37 6.33 12.09
CA SER A 52 -3.75 5.05 12.65
C SER A 52 -2.62 4.54 13.54
N GLU A 53 -2.98 4.00 14.69
CA GLU A 53 -2.03 3.37 15.62
C GLU A 53 -1.21 2.27 14.93
N GLN A 54 -1.77 1.64 13.89
CA GLN A 54 -1.07 0.63 13.10
C GLN A 54 0.09 1.22 12.27
N TYR A 55 -0.08 2.42 11.68
CA TYR A 55 1.00 3.09 10.95
C TYR A 55 2.11 3.57 11.90
N LYS A 56 1.74 4.10 13.07
CA LYS A 56 2.71 4.48 14.11
C LYS A 56 3.55 3.29 14.54
N LYS A 57 2.93 2.15 14.82
CA LYS A 57 3.65 0.90 15.18
C LYS A 57 4.50 0.37 14.03
N ALA A 58 4.04 0.50 12.78
CA ALA A 58 4.85 0.14 11.62
C ALA A 58 6.11 1.00 11.51
N TYR A 59 6.00 2.29 11.76
CA TYR A 59 7.14 3.22 11.76
C TYR A 59 8.12 2.93 12.90
N GLU A 60 7.62 2.73 14.12
CA GLU A 60 8.46 2.35 15.27
C GLU A 60 9.22 1.02 15.02
N LEU A 61 8.53 0.04 14.45
CA LEU A 61 9.15 -1.21 14.04
C LEU A 61 10.21 -0.99 12.96
N ALA A 62 9.91 -0.15 11.95
CA ALA A 62 10.85 0.20 10.88
C ALA A 62 12.15 0.78 11.44
N LYS A 63 12.07 1.73 12.36
CA LYS A 63 13.24 2.31 13.06
C LYS A 63 14.03 1.26 13.81
N SER A 64 13.35 0.29 14.41
CA SER A 64 14.01 -0.81 15.14
C SER A 64 14.75 -1.76 14.19
N ILE A 65 14.09 -2.24 13.13
CA ILE A 65 14.70 -3.20 12.20
C ILE A 65 15.80 -2.57 11.37
N LYS A 66 15.72 -1.29 11.02
CA LYS A 66 16.78 -0.53 10.33
C LYS A 66 18.13 -0.63 11.04
N LYS A 67 18.13 -0.68 12.38
CA LYS A 67 19.34 -0.77 13.19
C LYS A 67 19.95 -2.16 13.24
N HIS A 68 19.17 -3.20 12.91
CA HIS A 68 19.57 -4.58 13.18
C HIS A 68 19.65 -5.46 11.94
N LEU A 69 19.00 -5.05 10.83
CA LEU A 69 18.96 -5.83 9.61
C LEU A 69 19.76 -5.16 8.49
N PRO A 70 20.51 -5.93 7.69
CA PRO A 70 21.28 -5.40 6.57
C PRO A 70 20.37 -4.95 5.43
N VAL A 71 20.64 -3.76 4.87
CA VAL A 71 19.82 -3.15 3.81
C VAL A 71 19.79 -3.99 2.54
N ASP A 72 20.93 -4.53 2.16
CA ASP A 72 21.14 -5.31 0.93
C ASP A 72 20.53 -6.72 0.97
N LYS A 73 20.11 -7.18 2.15
CA LYS A 73 19.56 -8.53 2.36
C LYS A 73 18.15 -8.53 2.95
N THR A 74 17.55 -7.36 3.12
CA THR A 74 16.25 -7.24 3.77
C THR A 74 15.19 -6.72 2.81
N THR A 75 14.09 -7.44 2.77
CA THR A 75 12.88 -7.08 2.00
C THR A 75 11.73 -6.79 2.97
N VAL A 76 10.93 -5.79 2.61
CA VAL A 76 9.66 -5.49 3.31
C VAL A 76 8.51 -5.72 2.35
N ALA A 77 7.43 -6.36 2.80
CA ALA A 77 6.27 -6.54 1.94
C ALA A 77 4.94 -6.49 2.70
N GLY A 78 3.87 -6.23 1.95
CA GLY A 78 2.51 -6.22 2.50
C GLY A 78 1.43 -6.08 1.43
N HIS A 79 0.22 -6.52 1.80
CA HIS A 79 -0.97 -6.45 0.96
C HIS A 79 -2.01 -5.55 1.62
N SER A 80 -2.76 -4.80 0.82
CA SER A 80 -3.86 -3.95 1.30
C SER A 80 -3.35 -2.93 2.35
N LEU A 81 -3.96 -2.84 3.52
CA LEU A 81 -3.48 -2.01 4.64
C LEU A 81 -2.06 -2.39 5.08
N GLY A 82 -1.69 -3.68 4.98
CA GLY A 82 -0.33 -4.15 5.20
C GLY A 82 0.65 -3.58 4.18
N GLY A 83 0.22 -3.38 2.95
CA GLY A 83 1.00 -2.73 1.89
C GLY A 83 1.32 -1.27 2.21
N GLY A 84 0.35 -0.50 2.71
CA GLY A 84 0.59 0.87 3.17
C GLY A 84 1.60 0.95 4.33
N LYS A 85 1.48 0.02 5.30
CA LYS A 85 2.46 -0.11 6.41
C LYS A 85 3.85 -0.49 5.90
N ALA A 86 3.92 -1.41 4.94
CA ALA A 86 5.17 -1.81 4.30
C ALA A 86 5.83 -0.63 3.56
N ALA A 87 5.04 0.16 2.83
CA ALA A 87 5.52 1.34 2.13
C ALA A 87 6.13 2.38 3.10
N LEU A 88 5.46 2.64 4.24
CA LEU A 88 5.99 3.52 5.28
C LEU A 88 7.29 2.97 5.89
N ALA A 89 7.31 1.66 6.17
CA ALA A 89 8.50 1.02 6.69
C ALA A 89 9.66 1.06 5.67
N GLY A 90 9.37 0.86 4.40
CA GLY A 90 10.34 1.03 3.32
C GLY A 90 10.90 2.45 3.28
N ALA A 91 10.04 3.46 3.26
CA ALA A 91 10.43 4.87 3.26
C ALA A 91 11.40 5.22 4.41
N GLU A 92 11.18 4.66 5.60
CA GLU A 92 12.07 4.86 6.75
C GLU A 92 13.38 4.08 6.62
N THR A 93 13.34 2.84 6.13
CA THR A 93 14.50 1.92 6.21
C THR A 93 15.40 1.97 5.00
N GLY A 94 14.87 2.30 3.82
CA GLY A 94 15.55 2.13 2.54
C GLY A 94 15.61 0.66 2.06
N PHE A 95 14.90 -0.27 2.70
CA PHE A 95 14.87 -1.67 2.30
C PHE A 95 14.08 -1.86 1.00
N SER A 96 14.47 -2.82 0.18
CA SER A 96 13.65 -3.23 -0.98
C SER A 96 12.24 -3.55 -0.53
N THR A 97 11.25 -2.86 -1.10
CA THR A 97 9.87 -2.92 -0.62
C THR A 97 8.92 -3.28 -1.73
N TYR A 98 8.05 -4.26 -1.45
CA TYR A 98 7.04 -4.76 -2.38
C TYR A 98 5.66 -4.64 -1.76
N THR A 99 4.78 -3.92 -2.42
CA THR A 99 3.40 -3.75 -1.95
C THR A 99 2.42 -4.28 -2.98
N TYR A 100 1.33 -4.90 -2.52
CA TYR A 100 0.36 -5.56 -3.37
C TYR A 100 -1.04 -5.03 -3.07
N ASN A 101 -1.74 -4.50 -4.08
CA ASN A 101 -3.06 -3.85 -3.91
C ASN A 101 -3.10 -2.99 -2.65
N ALA A 102 -2.05 -2.22 -2.44
CA ALA A 102 -1.81 -1.55 -1.17
C ALA A 102 -2.80 -0.40 -0.94
N ALA A 103 -3.16 -0.18 0.31
CA ALA A 103 -3.67 1.11 0.74
C ALA A 103 -2.58 2.17 0.46
N GLY A 104 -2.94 3.27 -0.18
CA GLY A 104 -1.99 4.33 -0.47
C GLY A 104 -1.37 4.92 0.80
N LEU A 105 -0.29 5.64 0.61
CA LEU A 105 0.39 6.35 1.68
C LEU A 105 0.07 7.84 1.59
N HIS A 106 -0.42 8.41 2.69
CA HIS A 106 -0.79 9.82 2.75
C HIS A 106 0.46 10.67 3.02
N GLU A 107 0.63 11.79 2.32
CA GLU A 107 1.77 12.70 2.50
C GLU A 107 1.94 13.16 3.94
N ARG A 108 0.84 13.54 4.62
CA ARG A 108 0.86 13.90 6.04
C ARG A 108 1.39 12.80 6.96
N THR A 109 1.25 11.52 6.57
CA THR A 109 1.81 10.41 7.34
C THR A 109 3.33 10.38 7.19
N LEU A 110 3.84 10.68 6.01
CA LEU A 110 5.28 10.84 5.77
C LEU A 110 5.83 12.07 6.50
N GLU A 111 5.21 13.23 6.32
CA GLU A 111 5.64 14.50 6.95
C GLU A 111 5.74 14.41 8.47
N ARG A 112 4.76 13.77 9.15
CA ARG A 112 4.81 13.56 10.61
C ARG A 112 6.02 12.75 11.06
N ASN A 113 6.58 11.96 10.17
CA ASN A 113 7.74 11.13 10.42
C ASN A 113 9.02 11.69 9.75
N GLU A 114 9.01 12.95 9.35
CA GLU A 114 10.13 13.64 8.69
C GLU A 114 10.56 12.95 7.38
N LEU A 115 9.60 12.35 6.69
CA LEU A 115 9.76 11.65 5.40
C LEU A 115 8.99 12.39 4.30
N SER A 116 9.30 12.06 3.05
CA SER A 116 8.58 12.52 1.86
C SER A 116 8.36 11.36 0.88
N MET A 117 7.63 11.61 -0.22
CA MET A 117 7.47 10.62 -1.27
C MET A 117 8.79 10.26 -1.96
N ASP A 118 9.80 11.13 -1.92
CA ASP A 118 11.13 10.82 -2.45
C ASP A 118 11.81 9.66 -1.69
N ASN A 119 11.44 9.45 -0.43
CA ASN A 119 11.95 8.31 0.33
C ASN A 119 11.35 6.95 -0.13
N THR A 120 10.42 6.95 -1.08
CA THR A 120 9.75 5.74 -1.56
C THR A 120 10.26 5.21 -2.91
N HIS A 121 11.33 5.76 -3.48
CA HIS A 121 11.84 5.40 -4.82
C HIS A 121 12.19 3.92 -4.97
N HIS A 122 12.52 3.22 -3.89
CA HIS A 122 12.83 1.79 -3.85
C HIS A 122 11.59 0.90 -3.57
N VAL A 123 10.40 1.50 -3.48
CA VAL A 123 9.14 0.78 -3.31
C VAL A 123 8.58 0.40 -4.69
N GLN A 124 8.27 -0.87 -4.88
CA GLN A 124 7.55 -1.38 -6.04
C GLN A 124 6.10 -1.68 -5.64
N ALA A 125 5.17 -0.91 -6.20
CA ALA A 125 3.75 -0.97 -5.85
C ALA A 125 2.96 -1.73 -6.93
N PHE A 126 2.80 -3.03 -6.75
CA PHE A 126 2.00 -3.88 -7.61
C PHE A 126 0.52 -3.70 -7.32
N GLY A 127 -0.26 -3.49 -8.35
CA GLY A 127 -1.70 -3.36 -8.22
C GLY A 127 -2.44 -3.95 -9.40
N SER A 128 -3.52 -4.67 -9.09
CA SER A 128 -4.45 -5.14 -10.12
C SER A 128 -5.22 -3.96 -10.72
N ASP A 129 -5.42 -4.00 -12.03
CA ASP A 129 -6.28 -3.05 -12.74
C ASP A 129 -7.75 -3.15 -12.31
N ASP A 130 -8.13 -4.26 -11.72
CA ASP A 130 -9.49 -4.53 -11.20
C ASP A 130 -9.60 -4.26 -9.68
N ASP A 131 -8.52 -3.87 -9.02
CA ASP A 131 -8.54 -3.55 -7.59
C ASP A 131 -9.13 -2.16 -7.33
N PRO A 132 -10.19 -2.05 -6.52
CA PRO A 132 -10.83 -0.76 -6.23
C PRO A 132 -9.92 0.28 -5.59
N LEU A 133 -8.95 -0.15 -4.75
CA LEU A 133 -7.99 0.78 -4.15
C LEU A 133 -7.03 1.34 -5.21
N SER A 134 -6.56 0.48 -6.10
CA SER A 134 -5.72 0.84 -7.22
C SER A 134 -6.41 1.82 -8.15
N ILE A 135 -7.66 1.51 -8.54
CA ILE A 135 -8.49 2.40 -9.38
C ILE A 135 -8.69 3.76 -8.72
N LEU A 136 -8.98 3.80 -7.42
CA LEU A 136 -9.18 5.03 -6.68
C LEU A 136 -7.90 5.88 -6.63
N GLN A 137 -6.76 5.26 -6.37
CA GLN A 137 -5.47 5.95 -6.28
C GLN A 137 -5.00 6.48 -7.64
N ASP A 138 -5.17 5.68 -8.69
CA ASP A 138 -4.74 6.02 -10.04
C ASP A 138 -5.65 7.09 -10.69
N ASN A 139 -6.90 7.22 -10.24
CA ASN A 139 -7.88 8.19 -10.76
C ASN A 139 -8.26 9.30 -9.76
N ARG A 140 -7.49 9.51 -8.71
CA ARG A 140 -7.79 10.45 -7.62
C ARG A 140 -8.10 11.87 -8.10
N ASP A 141 -7.35 12.38 -9.08
CA ASP A 141 -7.50 13.73 -9.60
C ASP A 141 -8.80 13.86 -10.42
N LEU A 142 -9.12 12.83 -11.21
CA LEU A 142 -10.38 12.77 -11.96
C LEU A 142 -11.58 12.69 -11.03
N ILE A 143 -11.50 11.89 -9.97
CA ILE A 143 -12.55 11.76 -8.96
C ILE A 143 -12.76 13.09 -8.23
N GLY A 144 -11.68 13.75 -7.82
CA GLY A 144 -11.72 15.07 -7.20
C GLY A 144 -12.36 16.12 -8.10
N ALA A 145 -11.97 16.17 -9.36
CA ALA A 145 -12.54 17.07 -10.37
C ALA A 145 -14.02 16.80 -10.63
N ALA A 146 -14.43 15.53 -10.71
CA ALA A 146 -15.83 15.16 -10.88
C ALA A 146 -16.67 15.55 -9.66
N MET A 147 -16.19 15.29 -8.46
CA MET A 147 -16.86 15.71 -7.22
C MET A 147 -17.01 17.24 -7.14
N PHE A 148 -15.97 17.99 -7.52
CA PHE A 148 -16.03 19.46 -7.56
C PHE A 148 -17.07 19.98 -8.54
N ARG A 149 -17.21 19.31 -9.68
CA ARG A 149 -18.15 19.73 -10.76
C ARG A 149 -19.60 19.44 -10.43
N TYR A 150 -19.89 18.29 -9.82
CA TYR A 150 -21.26 17.79 -9.65
C TYR A 150 -21.81 17.93 -8.23
N ALA A 151 -20.99 18.19 -7.26
CA ALA A 151 -21.43 18.35 -5.88
C ALA A 151 -21.93 19.79 -5.62
N GLY A 152 -22.99 19.95 -4.80
CA GLY A 152 -23.45 21.24 -4.30
C GLY A 152 -22.38 21.93 -3.44
N VAL A 153 -22.72 23.11 -2.84
CA VAL A 153 -21.75 23.92 -2.06
C VAL A 153 -20.99 23.12 -1.02
N PHE A 154 -21.65 22.23 -0.31
CA PHE A 154 -21.01 21.36 0.70
C PHE A 154 -20.06 20.32 0.08
N GLY A 155 -20.48 19.72 -1.03
CA GLY A 155 -19.63 18.79 -1.77
C GLY A 155 -18.43 19.46 -2.43
N ARG A 156 -18.53 20.75 -2.81
CA ARG A 156 -17.40 21.51 -3.34
C ARG A 156 -16.31 21.77 -2.29
N LEU A 157 -16.68 21.98 -1.03
CA LEU A 157 -15.70 22.12 0.06
C LEU A 157 -14.92 20.81 0.28
N THR A 158 -15.64 19.67 0.29
CA THR A 158 -15.03 18.35 0.42
C THR A 158 -14.18 18.01 -0.81
N ALA A 159 -14.70 18.26 -2.02
CA ALA A 159 -13.98 18.02 -3.27
C ALA A 159 -12.75 18.92 -3.40
N ARG A 160 -12.81 20.16 -2.91
CA ARG A 160 -11.65 21.06 -2.88
C ARG A 160 -10.54 20.46 -2.01
N SER A 161 -10.85 19.93 -0.83
CA SER A 161 -9.88 19.28 0.03
C SER A 161 -9.21 18.09 -0.68
N ILE A 162 -9.99 17.23 -1.34
CA ILE A 162 -9.48 16.08 -2.08
C ILE A 162 -8.60 16.51 -3.28
N TYR A 163 -9.07 17.49 -4.04
CA TYR A 163 -8.42 17.91 -5.30
C TYR A 163 -7.20 18.84 -5.06
N VAL A 164 -7.34 19.81 -4.14
CA VAL A 164 -6.30 20.83 -3.91
C VAL A 164 -5.30 20.40 -2.85
N ASP A 165 -5.78 19.74 -1.77
CA ASP A 165 -4.94 19.39 -0.63
C ASP A 165 -4.37 17.96 -0.75
N HIS A 166 -4.59 17.28 -1.90
CA HIS A 166 -4.15 15.89 -2.13
C HIS A 166 -4.47 14.96 -0.94
N THR A 167 -5.69 15.08 -0.41
CA THR A 167 -6.12 14.33 0.79
C THR A 167 -6.33 12.84 0.53
N LEU A 168 -6.39 12.41 -0.75
CA LEU A 168 -6.41 10.99 -1.08
C LEU A 168 -4.98 10.43 -1.08
N PRO A 169 -4.76 9.31 -0.43
CA PRO A 169 -3.46 8.65 -0.44
C PRO A 169 -3.09 8.20 -1.85
N GLN A 170 -1.81 8.11 -2.10
CA GLN A 170 -1.27 7.65 -3.37
C GLN A 170 -0.42 6.40 -3.18
N ALA A 171 -0.27 5.60 -4.24
CA ALA A 171 0.66 4.50 -4.22
C ALA A 171 2.08 5.04 -4.00
N ALA A 172 2.81 4.46 -3.09
CA ALA A 172 4.20 4.84 -2.82
C ALA A 172 5.13 4.19 -3.84
N GLY A 173 6.12 4.94 -4.32
CA GLY A 173 7.15 4.44 -5.23
C GLY A 173 6.70 4.18 -6.65
N GLN A 174 7.33 3.20 -7.30
CA GLN A 174 7.05 2.82 -8.68
C GLN A 174 5.77 1.99 -8.75
N ARG A 175 4.77 2.50 -9.47
CA ARG A 175 3.51 1.79 -9.70
C ARG A 175 3.66 0.78 -10.83
N ILE A 176 3.28 -0.47 -10.57
CA ILE A 176 3.29 -1.57 -11.54
C ILE A 176 1.87 -2.13 -11.62
N GLY A 177 1.21 -1.94 -12.76
CA GLY A 177 -0.11 -2.49 -13.04
C GLY A 177 -0.02 -3.95 -13.44
N LEU A 178 -0.90 -4.77 -12.88
CA LEU A 178 -1.04 -6.17 -13.20
C LEU A 178 -2.43 -6.42 -13.79
N ASP A 179 -2.47 -6.91 -15.02
CA ASP A 179 -3.71 -7.36 -15.64
C ASP A 179 -4.03 -8.76 -15.12
N THR A 180 -4.99 -8.82 -14.19
CA THR A 180 -5.34 -10.07 -13.50
C THR A 180 -6.50 -10.82 -14.14
N ASP A 181 -7.11 -10.25 -15.18
CA ASP A 181 -8.25 -10.85 -15.94
C ASP A 181 -9.41 -11.34 -15.04
N VAL A 182 -9.56 -10.74 -13.87
CA VAL A 182 -10.59 -11.11 -12.88
C VAL A 182 -11.95 -10.51 -13.23
N GLY A 183 -11.93 -9.44 -14.04
CA GLY A 183 -13.10 -8.67 -14.44
C GLY A 183 -13.58 -7.69 -13.36
N ARG A 184 -13.96 -6.49 -13.80
CA ARG A 184 -14.39 -5.35 -12.96
C ARG A 184 -15.65 -5.60 -12.12
N LEU A 185 -16.28 -6.75 -12.29
CA LEU A 185 -17.55 -7.08 -11.62
C LEU A 185 -17.37 -7.72 -10.23
N ASP A 186 -16.15 -8.13 -9.88
CA ASP A 186 -15.84 -8.71 -8.56
C ASP A 186 -14.71 -7.95 -7.84
N PRO A 187 -15.04 -6.83 -7.17
CA PRO A 187 -14.04 -5.99 -6.49
C PRO A 187 -13.28 -6.71 -5.37
N LEU A 188 -13.91 -7.69 -4.71
CA LEU A 188 -13.26 -8.46 -3.64
C LEU A 188 -12.20 -9.39 -4.20
N LYS A 189 -12.49 -9.99 -5.34
CA LYS A 189 -11.59 -10.87 -6.05
C LYS A 189 -10.43 -10.08 -6.66
N GLY A 190 -10.70 -8.93 -7.30
CA GLY A 190 -9.69 -8.02 -7.82
C GLY A 190 -8.74 -7.50 -6.72
N HIS A 191 -9.24 -7.31 -5.50
CA HIS A 191 -8.42 -6.91 -4.34
C HIS A 191 -7.61 -8.07 -3.74
N SER A 192 -7.95 -9.32 -4.01
CA SER A 192 -7.31 -10.48 -3.37
C SER A 192 -5.90 -10.78 -3.92
N ILE A 193 -5.09 -11.51 -3.15
CA ILE A 193 -3.72 -11.88 -3.53
C ILE A 193 -3.65 -12.96 -4.61
N PRO A 194 -4.52 -14.00 -4.66
CA PRO A 194 -4.34 -15.11 -5.59
C PRO A 194 -4.20 -14.71 -7.06
N PRO A 195 -5.02 -13.82 -7.64
CA PRO A 195 -4.85 -13.39 -9.03
C PRO A 195 -3.49 -12.72 -9.28
N LEU A 196 -3.00 -11.91 -8.34
CA LEU A 196 -1.69 -11.28 -8.44
C LEU A 196 -0.56 -12.32 -8.46
N ILE A 197 -0.66 -13.38 -7.65
CA ILE A 197 0.32 -14.47 -7.63
C ILE A 197 0.34 -15.20 -8.97
N GLU A 198 -0.81 -15.42 -9.59
CA GLU A 198 -0.90 -16.11 -10.88
C GLU A 198 -0.21 -15.31 -11.99
N VAL A 199 -0.46 -14.00 -12.06
CA VAL A 199 0.21 -13.12 -13.02
C VAL A 199 1.73 -13.09 -12.77
N LEU A 200 2.16 -12.89 -11.53
CA LEU A 200 3.58 -12.82 -11.19
C LEU A 200 4.33 -14.15 -11.42
N LYS A 201 3.67 -15.29 -11.27
CA LYS A 201 4.25 -16.61 -11.62
C LYS A 201 4.34 -16.86 -13.11
N ALA A 202 3.47 -16.23 -13.90
CA ALA A 202 3.48 -16.34 -15.36
C ALA A 202 4.59 -15.51 -15.99
N GLU A 203 5.21 -14.58 -15.26
CA GLU A 203 6.26 -13.66 -15.75
C GLU A 203 7.54 -14.33 -16.24
N ASP A 204 7.89 -15.49 -15.74
CA ASP A 204 9.03 -16.27 -16.26
C ASP A 204 8.95 -16.55 -17.79
N LYS A 205 7.85 -16.13 -18.46
CA LYS A 205 7.53 -16.38 -19.87
C LYS A 205 7.20 -15.12 -20.68
N GLN A 206 7.81 -13.96 -20.41
CA GLN A 206 7.56 -12.72 -21.16
C GLN A 206 6.04 -12.39 -21.25
N SER A 207 5.41 -12.10 -20.14
CA SER A 207 3.98 -11.80 -20.09
C SER A 207 3.67 -10.34 -20.45
N PRO A 208 2.73 -10.08 -21.38
CA PRO A 208 2.24 -8.72 -21.68
C PRO A 208 1.36 -8.11 -20.60
N ASN A 209 1.14 -8.84 -19.49
CA ASN A 209 0.18 -8.48 -18.46
C ASN A 209 0.73 -7.55 -17.36
N ILE A 210 1.99 -7.07 -17.53
CA ILE A 210 2.62 -6.13 -16.60
C ILE A 210 2.87 -4.81 -17.28
N ARG A 211 2.40 -3.74 -16.65
CA ARG A 211 2.57 -2.37 -17.10
C ARG A 211 3.23 -1.54 -16.03
N VAL A 212 4.31 -0.86 -16.37
CA VAL A 212 4.86 0.20 -15.53
C VAL A 212 4.04 1.47 -15.77
N ILE A 213 3.39 1.96 -14.75
CA ILE A 213 2.61 3.19 -14.80
C ILE A 213 3.56 4.34 -14.45
N THR A 214 3.99 5.08 -15.48
CA THR A 214 4.73 6.32 -15.27
C THR A 214 3.75 7.43 -14.90
N ARG A 215 4.01 8.13 -13.81
CA ARG A 215 3.29 9.37 -13.50
C ARG A 215 3.95 10.49 -14.29
N ASP A 216 3.19 11.16 -15.13
CA ASP A 216 3.60 12.44 -15.67
C ASP A 216 3.74 13.43 -14.50
N LYS A 217 4.89 14.11 -14.49
CA LYS A 217 5.25 15.09 -13.46
C LYS A 217 4.42 16.35 -13.59
#